data_8bb099df070d663fb03268395e0db870
#
_entry.id   8bb099df070d663fb03268395e0db870
#
_cell.length_a   1.000
_cell.length_b   1.000
_cell.length_c   1.000
_cell.angle_alpha   90.00
_cell.angle_beta   90.00
_cell.angle_gamma   90.00
#
_symmetry.space_group_name_H-M   'P 1'
#
loop_
_entity.id
_entity.type
_entity.pdbx_description
1 polymer ?
#
loop_
_entity_poly.entity_id
_entity_poly.type
_entity_poly.pdbx_seq_one_letter_code
_entity_poly.pdbx_strand_id
1 'polypeptide(L)'
;MNPLKIVIADDNKRMVDVIKEVINGEPQLDVVGTATNGEDTVDVIKKTQPDIVLLDIIMPQIDGLTVMQRIREDNDCVNPAFIVISAVGREAVTEDAFNMGATYYVMKPFDNNMLIDRIKYIGGIINIKPVNIKKSVNDSIPHNKHILENEITGMIHEIGVPAHIKGYQY
;
A
#
# COMPACT_ATOMS: atom_id res chain seq x y z
N MET A 1 -13.84 16.19 11.62
CA MET A 1 -13.16 15.52 10.50
C MET A 1 -13.64 14.09 10.44
N ASN A 2 -14.08 13.66 9.29
CA ASN A 2 -14.51 12.27 9.14
C ASN A 2 -13.30 11.35 9.12
N PRO A 3 -13.39 10.17 9.76
CA PRO A 3 -12.29 9.21 9.70
C PRO A 3 -12.05 8.73 8.26
N LEU A 4 -10.81 8.35 7.97
CA LEU A 4 -10.46 7.74 6.69
C LEU A 4 -11.11 6.37 6.57
N LYS A 5 -11.80 6.15 5.47
CA LYS A 5 -12.45 4.86 5.17
C LYS A 5 -11.44 3.89 4.58
N ILE A 6 -11.31 2.73 5.19
CA ILE A 6 -10.34 1.72 4.82
C ILE A 6 -11.03 0.40 4.52
N VAL A 7 -10.63 -0.23 3.42
CA VAL A 7 -11.00 -1.61 3.09
C VAL A 7 -9.74 -2.48 3.25
N ILE A 8 -9.91 -3.66 3.82
CA ILE A 8 -8.85 -4.65 3.98
C ILE A 8 -9.18 -5.88 3.15
N ALA A 9 -8.29 -6.29 2.28
CA ALA A 9 -8.44 -7.45 1.42
C ALA A 9 -7.22 -8.37 1.51
N ASP A 10 -7.41 -9.54 2.06
CA ASP A 10 -6.38 -10.56 2.22
C ASP A 10 -7.07 -11.92 2.36
N ASP A 11 -6.60 -12.94 1.67
CA ASP A 11 -7.19 -14.28 1.73
C ASP A 11 -7.00 -14.95 3.10
N ASN A 12 -6.04 -14.48 3.87
CA ASN A 12 -5.84 -14.92 5.24
C ASN A 12 -6.73 -14.12 6.19
N LYS A 13 -7.86 -14.70 6.57
CA LYS A 13 -8.83 -14.05 7.46
C LYS A 13 -8.21 -13.59 8.77
N ARG A 14 -7.26 -14.36 9.31
CA ARG A 14 -6.57 -13.99 10.55
C ARG A 14 -5.76 -12.70 10.37
N MET A 15 -5.13 -12.54 9.22
CA MET A 15 -4.41 -11.31 8.88
C MET A 15 -5.38 -10.12 8.79
N VAL A 16 -6.53 -10.32 8.17
CA VAL A 16 -7.59 -9.30 8.11
C VAL A 16 -8.02 -8.88 9.53
N ASP A 17 -8.25 -9.83 10.40
CA ASP A 17 -8.68 -9.56 11.78
C ASP A 17 -7.60 -8.80 12.56
N VAL A 18 -6.34 -9.17 12.43
CA VAL A 18 -5.21 -8.50 13.08
C VAL A 18 -5.09 -7.04 12.59
N ILE A 19 -5.11 -6.83 11.28
CA ILE A 19 -5.00 -5.48 10.72
C ILE A 19 -6.21 -4.64 11.15
N LYS A 20 -7.40 -5.21 11.13
CA LYS A 20 -8.61 -4.53 11.56
C LYS A 20 -8.54 -4.09 13.01
N GLU A 21 -8.04 -4.95 13.89
CA GLU A 21 -7.86 -4.61 15.30
C GLU A 21 -6.88 -3.45 15.49
N VAL A 22 -5.76 -3.49 14.78
CA VAL A 22 -4.76 -2.42 14.83
C VAL A 22 -5.35 -1.10 14.34
N ILE A 23 -6.09 -1.11 13.25
CA ILE A 23 -6.71 0.10 12.69
C ILE A 23 -7.80 0.64 13.62
N ASN A 24 -8.60 -0.23 14.22
CA ASN A 24 -9.66 0.18 15.11
C ASN A 24 -9.15 0.85 16.40
N GLY A 25 -7.88 0.71 16.72
CA GLY A 25 -7.23 1.46 17.79
C GLY A 25 -7.01 2.93 17.46
N GLU A 26 -7.21 3.33 16.21
CA GLU A 26 -6.95 4.68 15.73
C GLU A 26 -8.24 5.42 15.40
N PRO A 27 -8.62 6.44 16.20
CA PRO A 27 -9.93 7.11 16.01
C PRO A 27 -10.06 7.85 14.68
N GLN A 28 -8.97 8.09 13.98
CA GLN A 28 -8.97 8.77 12.68
C GLN A 28 -9.17 7.81 11.51
N LEU A 29 -9.24 6.51 11.79
CA LEU A 29 -9.34 5.48 10.78
C LEU A 29 -10.60 4.65 11.01
N ASP A 30 -11.25 4.22 9.94
CA ASP A 30 -12.46 3.43 10.01
C ASP A 30 -12.43 2.30 8.96
N VAL A 31 -12.51 1.06 9.42
CA VAL A 31 -12.59 -0.09 8.53
C VAL A 31 -14.03 -0.25 8.05
N VAL A 32 -14.31 0.16 6.84
CA VAL A 32 -15.65 0.14 6.26
C VAL A 32 -15.99 -1.16 5.55
N GLY A 33 -15.02 -2.03 5.34
CA GLY A 33 -15.26 -3.34 4.72
C GLY A 33 -14.02 -4.21 4.70
N THR A 34 -14.25 -5.51 4.57
CA THR A 34 -13.20 -6.52 4.46
C THR A 34 -13.58 -7.54 3.40
N ALA A 35 -12.59 -8.16 2.77
CA ALA A 35 -12.78 -9.22 1.81
C ALA A 35 -11.64 -10.24 1.87
N THR A 36 -11.93 -11.47 1.47
CA THR A 36 -10.94 -12.56 1.48
C THR A 36 -10.67 -13.14 0.09
N ASN A 37 -11.23 -12.54 -0.92
CA ASN A 37 -10.97 -12.88 -2.32
C ASN A 37 -11.10 -11.63 -3.19
N GLY A 38 -10.60 -11.71 -4.42
CA GLY A 38 -10.56 -10.54 -5.30
C GLY A 38 -11.92 -10.06 -5.79
N GLU A 39 -12.85 -10.96 -6.07
CA GLU A 39 -14.20 -10.56 -6.53
C GLU A 39 -14.94 -9.80 -5.45
N ASP A 40 -14.96 -10.33 -4.22
CA ASP A 40 -15.58 -9.64 -3.09
C ASP A 40 -14.89 -8.31 -2.80
N THR A 41 -13.59 -8.24 -3.01
CA THR A 41 -12.84 -7.00 -2.85
C THR A 41 -13.35 -5.91 -3.77
N VAL A 42 -13.54 -6.23 -5.05
CA VAL A 42 -14.10 -5.28 -6.03
C VAL A 42 -15.48 -4.81 -5.56
N ASP A 43 -16.35 -5.74 -5.16
CA ASP A 43 -17.71 -5.41 -4.72
C ASP A 43 -17.71 -4.51 -3.47
N VAL A 44 -16.87 -4.83 -2.50
CA VAL A 44 -16.76 -4.04 -1.27
C VAL A 44 -16.24 -2.64 -1.55
N ILE A 45 -15.25 -2.49 -2.43
CA ILE A 45 -14.73 -1.18 -2.82
C ILE A 45 -15.81 -0.35 -3.49
N LYS A 46 -16.55 -0.93 -4.44
CA LYS A 46 -17.64 -0.22 -5.12
C LYS A 46 -18.74 0.21 -4.16
N LYS A 47 -19.08 -0.65 -3.21
CA LYS A 47 -20.15 -0.39 -2.25
C LYS A 47 -19.76 0.65 -1.22
N THR A 48 -18.54 0.63 -0.72
CA THR A 48 -18.11 1.47 0.40
C THR A 48 -17.39 2.74 -0.01
N GLN A 49 -16.88 2.79 -1.23
CA GLN A 49 -16.10 3.91 -1.76
C GLN A 49 -15.02 4.37 -0.76
N PRO A 50 -14.05 3.50 -0.44
CA PRO A 50 -13.05 3.80 0.56
C PRO A 50 -12.03 4.83 0.10
N ASP A 51 -11.31 5.42 1.06
CA ASP A 51 -10.19 6.30 0.78
C ASP A 51 -8.91 5.50 0.52
N ILE A 52 -8.74 4.39 1.24
CA ILE A 52 -7.55 3.53 1.16
C ILE A 52 -7.99 2.06 1.12
N VAL A 53 -7.31 1.27 0.31
CA VAL A 53 -7.47 -0.18 0.27
C VAL A 53 -6.14 -0.83 0.63
N LEU A 54 -6.15 -1.65 1.68
CA LEU A 54 -5.02 -2.53 2.02
C LEU A 54 -5.26 -3.83 1.27
N LEU A 55 -4.35 -4.18 0.37
CA LEU A 55 -4.63 -5.20 -0.64
C LEU A 55 -3.50 -6.21 -0.74
N ASP A 56 -3.80 -7.48 -0.51
CA ASP A 56 -2.87 -8.56 -0.87
C ASP A 56 -2.96 -8.83 -2.37
N ILE A 57 -1.84 -9.22 -2.96
CA ILE A 57 -1.79 -9.62 -4.37
C ILE A 57 -2.32 -11.03 -4.54
N ILE A 58 -1.94 -11.95 -3.66
CA ILE A 58 -2.30 -13.36 -3.80
C ILE A 58 -3.66 -13.61 -3.14
N MET A 59 -4.68 -13.67 -3.95
CA MET A 59 -6.04 -13.97 -3.50
C MET A 59 -6.75 -14.91 -4.46
N PRO A 60 -7.73 -15.70 -3.97
CA PRO A 60 -8.57 -16.54 -4.83
C PRO A 60 -9.42 -15.72 -5.80
N GLN A 61 -9.82 -16.34 -6.88
CA GLN A 61 -10.67 -15.83 -7.96
C GLN A 61 -9.91 -14.86 -8.86
N ILE A 62 -9.68 -13.65 -8.41
CA ILE A 62 -8.80 -12.70 -9.08
C ILE A 62 -7.76 -12.17 -8.10
N ASP A 63 -6.58 -11.88 -8.61
CA ASP A 63 -5.50 -11.37 -7.79
C ASP A 63 -5.63 -9.86 -7.53
N GLY A 64 -4.78 -9.34 -6.63
CA GLY A 64 -4.82 -7.93 -6.27
C GLY A 64 -4.51 -6.99 -7.43
N LEU A 65 -3.64 -7.39 -8.36
CA LEU A 65 -3.33 -6.56 -9.53
C LEU A 65 -4.57 -6.39 -10.41
N THR A 66 -5.31 -7.47 -10.61
CA THR A 66 -6.58 -7.44 -11.36
C THR A 66 -7.64 -6.60 -10.66
N VAL A 67 -7.70 -6.67 -9.32
CA VAL A 67 -8.58 -5.80 -8.54
C VAL A 67 -8.28 -4.33 -8.81
N MET A 68 -7.02 -3.93 -8.74
CA MET A 68 -6.61 -2.55 -9.00
C MET A 68 -6.98 -2.12 -10.41
N GLN A 69 -6.73 -2.97 -11.39
CA GLN A 69 -7.08 -2.70 -12.77
C GLN A 69 -8.58 -2.46 -12.94
N ARG A 70 -9.40 -3.36 -12.41
CA ARG A 70 -10.87 -3.24 -12.52
C ARG A 70 -11.40 -1.97 -11.88
N ILE A 71 -10.87 -1.59 -10.73
CA ILE A 71 -11.30 -0.37 -10.04
C ILE A 71 -10.89 0.87 -10.84
N ARG A 72 -9.70 0.88 -11.42
CA ARG A 72 -9.24 2.00 -12.25
C ARG A 72 -10.04 2.17 -13.52
N GLU A 73 -10.50 1.09 -14.10
CA GLU A 73 -11.29 1.10 -15.32
C GLU A 73 -12.77 1.43 -15.08
N ASP A 74 -13.21 1.41 -13.84
CA ASP A 74 -14.60 1.69 -13.48
C ASP A 74 -14.78 3.18 -13.22
N ASN A 75 -15.43 3.86 -14.15
CA ASN A 75 -15.65 5.31 -14.08
C ASN A 75 -16.61 5.72 -12.97
N ASP A 76 -17.41 4.81 -12.46
CA ASP A 76 -18.36 5.08 -11.40
C ASP A 76 -17.76 4.88 -10.00
N CYS A 77 -16.54 4.38 -9.95
CA CYS A 77 -15.86 4.10 -8.70
C CYS A 77 -14.84 5.20 -8.37
N VAL A 78 -14.84 5.65 -7.12
CA VAL A 78 -13.76 6.51 -6.64
C VAL A 78 -12.47 5.70 -6.68
N ASN A 79 -11.41 6.29 -7.14
CA ASN A 79 -10.12 5.62 -7.20
C ASN A 79 -9.39 5.76 -5.85
N PRO A 80 -9.44 4.74 -4.99
CA PRO A 80 -8.79 4.80 -3.69
C PRO A 80 -7.27 4.72 -3.81
N ALA A 81 -6.55 5.09 -2.77
CA ALA A 81 -5.14 4.78 -2.67
C ALA A 81 -4.97 3.30 -2.33
N PHE A 82 -4.19 2.58 -3.10
CA PHE A 82 -3.89 1.17 -2.85
C PHE A 82 -2.56 1.04 -2.12
N ILE A 83 -2.61 0.44 -0.94
CA ILE A 83 -1.41 -0.02 -0.21
C ILE A 83 -1.37 -1.54 -0.36
N VAL A 84 -0.44 -2.02 -1.15
CA VAL A 84 -0.27 -3.46 -1.34
C VAL A 84 0.47 -4.04 -0.13
N ILE A 85 -0.05 -5.11 0.44
CA ILE A 85 0.56 -5.83 1.56
C ILE A 85 0.71 -7.28 1.15
N SER A 86 1.91 -7.71 0.84
CA SER A 86 2.11 -9.03 0.28
C SER A 86 3.43 -9.68 0.73
N ALA A 87 3.45 -11.02 0.72
CA ALA A 87 4.68 -11.78 0.91
C ALA A 87 5.50 -11.89 -0.39
N VAL A 88 4.97 -11.42 -1.52
CA VAL A 88 5.65 -11.48 -2.81
C VAL A 88 6.58 -10.28 -2.94
N GLY A 89 7.88 -10.53 -2.98
CA GLY A 89 8.90 -9.49 -3.12
C GLY A 89 9.64 -9.51 -4.45
N ARG A 90 9.09 -10.15 -5.46
CA ARG A 90 9.72 -10.14 -6.78
C ARG A 90 9.62 -8.77 -7.41
N GLU A 91 10.72 -8.31 -7.95
CA GLU A 91 10.81 -7.02 -8.61
C GLU A 91 9.72 -6.80 -9.66
N ALA A 92 9.53 -7.75 -10.55
CA ALA A 92 8.52 -7.65 -11.60
C ALA A 92 7.11 -7.45 -11.05
N VAL A 93 6.75 -8.16 -9.98
CA VAL A 93 5.44 -8.05 -9.36
C VAL A 93 5.26 -6.70 -8.68
N THR A 94 6.31 -6.22 -8.04
CA THR A 94 6.30 -4.91 -7.37
C THR A 94 6.17 -3.79 -8.40
N GLU A 95 6.91 -3.89 -9.49
CA GLU A 95 6.81 -2.96 -10.61
C GLU A 95 5.41 -2.94 -11.21
N ASP A 96 4.85 -4.12 -11.45
CA ASP A 96 3.48 -4.24 -11.96
C ASP A 96 2.46 -3.59 -11.00
N ALA A 97 2.62 -3.78 -9.70
CA ALA A 97 1.76 -3.16 -8.71
C ALA A 97 1.79 -1.63 -8.81
N PHE A 98 2.99 -1.03 -8.91
CA PHE A 98 3.11 0.42 -9.07
C PHE A 98 2.59 0.89 -10.42
N ASN A 99 2.82 0.16 -11.49
CA ASN A 99 2.28 0.46 -12.81
C ASN A 99 0.74 0.40 -12.82
N MET A 100 0.16 -0.48 -12.03
CA MET A 100 -1.29 -0.58 -11.86
C MET A 100 -1.86 0.51 -10.93
N GLY A 101 -1.01 1.29 -10.28
CA GLY A 101 -1.44 2.42 -9.47
C GLY A 101 -1.33 2.24 -7.96
N ALA A 102 -0.56 1.27 -7.49
CA ALA A 102 -0.27 1.15 -6.07
C ALA A 102 0.43 2.41 -5.58
N THR A 103 0.00 2.91 -4.43
CA THR A 103 0.61 4.07 -3.80
C THR A 103 1.81 3.66 -2.95
N TYR A 104 1.73 2.50 -2.35
CA TYR A 104 2.78 1.97 -1.48
C TYR A 104 2.76 0.45 -1.47
N TYR A 105 3.89 -0.18 -1.18
CA TYR A 105 4.03 -1.63 -1.13
C TYR A 105 4.68 -2.05 0.17
N VAL A 106 3.99 -2.88 0.95
CA VAL A 106 4.46 -3.38 2.23
C VAL A 106 4.72 -4.87 2.15
N MET A 107 5.93 -5.28 2.52
CA MET A 107 6.27 -6.70 2.59
C MET A 107 5.83 -7.32 3.90
N LYS A 108 5.26 -8.51 3.83
CA LYS A 108 4.99 -9.34 5.00
C LYS A 108 6.27 -10.08 5.42
N PRO A 109 6.58 -10.19 6.70
CA PRO A 109 5.92 -9.57 7.84
C PRO A 109 6.26 -8.10 7.98
N PHE A 110 5.37 -7.32 8.59
CA PHE A 110 5.53 -5.87 8.71
C PHE A 110 5.27 -5.44 10.16
N ASP A 111 5.74 -4.25 10.48
CA ASP A 111 5.47 -3.61 11.77
C ASP A 111 4.13 -2.87 11.73
N ASN A 112 3.29 -3.10 12.73
CA ASN A 112 1.96 -2.50 12.79
C ASN A 112 1.99 -0.97 12.89
N ASN A 113 2.92 -0.42 13.66
CA ASN A 113 3.04 1.03 13.79
C ASN A 113 3.47 1.67 12.48
N MET A 114 4.40 1.04 11.79
CA MET A 114 4.83 1.49 10.47
C MET A 114 3.65 1.51 9.48
N LEU A 115 2.82 0.47 9.50
CA LEU A 115 1.64 0.41 8.64
C LEU A 115 0.68 1.56 8.95
N ILE A 116 0.38 1.78 10.22
CA ILE A 116 -0.50 2.87 10.66
C ILE A 116 0.05 4.23 10.23
N ASP A 117 1.35 4.46 10.41
CA ASP A 117 1.98 5.71 10.00
C ASP A 117 1.88 5.93 8.50
N ARG A 118 2.05 4.87 7.70
CA ARG A 118 1.90 4.97 6.25
C ARG A 118 0.46 5.26 5.84
N ILE A 119 -0.50 4.62 6.48
CA ILE A 119 -1.92 4.89 6.23
C ILE A 119 -2.24 6.37 6.51
N LYS A 120 -1.81 6.86 7.65
CA LYS A 120 -2.04 8.26 8.06
C LYS A 120 -1.35 9.26 7.12
N TYR A 121 -0.14 8.93 6.70
CA TYR A 121 0.60 9.74 5.75
C TYR A 121 -0.10 9.82 4.39
N ILE A 122 -0.46 8.67 3.84
CA ILE A 122 -1.14 8.58 2.55
C ILE A 122 -2.51 9.25 2.61
N GLY A 123 -3.19 9.11 3.74
CA GLY A 123 -4.48 9.76 3.96
C GLY A 123 -4.39 11.25 4.28
N GLY A 124 -3.20 11.81 4.35
CA GLY A 124 -3.03 13.25 4.63
C GLY A 124 -3.27 13.65 6.08
N ILE A 125 -3.36 12.68 7.01
CA ILE A 125 -3.57 12.97 8.43
C ILE A 125 -2.30 13.48 9.08
N ILE A 126 -1.16 12.90 8.72
CA ILE A 126 0.15 13.34 9.19
C ILE A 126 1.01 13.78 8.02
N ASN A 127 1.77 14.84 8.24
CA ASN A 127 2.74 15.30 7.28
C ASN A 127 4.10 14.79 7.71
N ILE A 128 4.52 13.68 7.16
CA ILE A 128 5.92 13.30 7.22
C ILE A 128 6.60 14.22 6.21
N LYS A 129 7.30 15.21 6.70
CA LYS A 129 7.96 16.18 5.82
C LYS A 129 8.97 15.46 4.94
N PRO A 130 8.78 15.44 3.64
CA PRO A 130 9.73 14.81 2.72
C PRO A 130 11.16 15.35 2.88
N VAL A 131 11.25 16.58 3.32
CA VAL A 131 12.51 17.28 3.57
C VAL A 131 13.42 16.53 4.53
N ASN A 132 12.87 15.90 5.54
CA ASN A 132 13.68 15.17 6.51
C ASN A 132 14.25 13.87 5.93
N ILE A 133 13.48 13.23 5.09
CA ILE A 133 13.93 12.00 4.40
C ILE A 133 15.03 12.34 3.41
N LYS A 134 14.83 13.40 2.62
CA LYS A 134 15.84 13.85 1.66
C LYS A 134 17.14 14.27 2.34
N LYS A 135 17.02 14.97 3.44
CA LYS A 135 18.19 15.41 4.18
C LYS A 135 18.92 14.24 4.81
N SER A 136 18.19 13.31 5.37
CA SER A 136 18.77 12.09 5.92
C SER A 136 19.47 11.24 4.87
N VAL A 137 18.86 11.11 3.70
CA VAL A 137 19.42 10.35 2.59
C VAL A 137 20.69 11.02 2.08
N ASN A 138 20.66 12.35 1.94
CA ASN A 138 21.82 13.07 1.45
C ASN A 138 23.00 13.05 2.41
N ASP A 139 22.70 13.04 3.71
CA ASP A 139 23.74 12.97 4.73
C ASP A 139 24.36 11.57 4.86
N SER A 140 23.54 10.55 4.58
CA SER A 140 23.97 9.17 4.74
C SER A 140 24.64 8.59 3.50
N ILE A 141 24.28 9.08 2.34
CA ILE A 141 24.70 8.47 1.08
C ILE A 141 25.02 9.57 0.09
N PRO A 142 26.26 9.82 -0.16
CA PRO A 142 26.65 10.92 -1.01
C PRO A 142 26.17 10.72 -2.43
N HIS A 143 25.38 11.59 -2.84
CA HIS A 143 25.10 11.97 -4.21
C HIS A 143 24.89 10.90 -5.24
N ASN A 144 24.15 9.93 -4.95
CA ASN A 144 23.71 9.06 -6.01
C ASN A 144 22.31 9.47 -6.43
N LYS A 145 22.18 9.91 -7.64
CA LYS A 145 20.92 10.33 -8.20
C LYS A 145 19.82 9.26 -8.08
N HIS A 146 20.23 8.00 -8.18
CA HIS A 146 19.29 6.91 -8.04
C HIS A 146 18.69 6.80 -6.65
N ILE A 147 19.35 7.36 -5.67
CA ILE A 147 18.82 7.32 -4.33
C ILE A 147 17.63 8.24 -4.18
N LEU A 148 17.61 9.33 -4.90
CA LEU A 148 16.45 10.21 -4.92
C LEU A 148 15.28 9.55 -5.63
N GLU A 149 15.54 8.80 -6.67
CA GLU A 149 14.51 7.99 -7.30
C GLU A 149 14.03 6.89 -6.36
N ASN A 150 14.94 6.34 -5.59
CA ASN A 150 14.59 5.35 -4.60
C ASN A 150 13.94 5.93 -3.38
N GLU A 151 13.94 7.21 -3.22
CA GLU A 151 13.18 7.76 -2.13
C GLU A 151 11.70 7.57 -2.30
N ILE A 152 11.25 7.58 -3.53
CA ILE A 152 9.89 7.22 -3.89
C ILE A 152 9.75 5.71 -3.83
N THR A 153 10.72 4.97 -4.35
CA THR A 153 10.81 3.53 -4.26
C THR A 153 11.62 3.08 -3.05
N GLY A 154 12.28 3.96 -2.35
CA GLY A 154 13.04 3.68 -1.14
C GLY A 154 12.14 3.19 -0.02
N MET A 155 10.91 3.62 -0.03
CA MET A 155 9.92 3.06 0.86
C MET A 155 9.75 1.57 0.61
N ILE A 156 9.80 1.15 -0.65
CA ILE A 156 9.77 -0.24 -1.03
C ILE A 156 11.02 -0.94 -0.52
N HIS A 157 12.13 -0.30 -0.65
CA HIS A 157 13.39 -0.85 -0.21
C HIS A 157 13.44 -1.04 1.31
N GLU A 158 12.92 -0.09 2.07
CA GLU A 158 12.80 -0.20 3.52
C GLU A 158 11.95 -1.37 3.96
N ILE A 159 11.00 -1.78 3.14
CA ILE A 159 10.11 -2.88 3.46
C ILE A 159 10.53 -4.18 2.79
N GLY A 160 11.75 -4.28 2.35
CA GLY A 160 12.36 -5.51 1.88
C GLY A 160 12.32 -5.77 0.39
N VAL A 161 11.90 -4.82 -0.40
CA VAL A 161 11.98 -4.96 -1.84
C VAL A 161 13.42 -4.69 -2.29
N PRO A 162 13.99 -5.56 -3.12
CA PRO A 162 15.38 -5.42 -3.52
C PRO A 162 15.67 -4.12 -4.22
N ALA A 163 16.73 -3.51 -3.80
CA ALA A 163 17.17 -2.26 -4.36
C ALA A 163 17.55 -2.34 -5.83
N HIS A 164 17.72 -3.53 -6.31
CA HIS A 164 18.08 -3.73 -7.69
C HIS A 164 16.98 -3.40 -8.67
N ILE A 165 15.83 -3.02 -8.19
CA ILE A 165 14.88 -2.39 -9.06
C ILE A 165 15.51 -1.31 -9.86
N LYS A 166 16.50 -0.69 -9.28
CA LYS A 166 17.27 0.19 -10.00
C LYS A 166 18.45 -0.41 -10.55
N GLY A 167 18.63 -1.61 -10.26
CA GLY A 167 19.70 -2.34 -10.84
C GLY A 167 19.72 -2.29 -12.28
N TYR A 168 18.61 -2.14 -12.81
CA TYR A 168 18.70 -1.97 -14.17
C TYR A 168 19.38 -0.72 -14.47
N GLN A 169 19.72 -0.10 -13.54
CA GLN A 169 20.40 0.90 -13.72
C GLN A 169 21.64 0.78 -14.06
N TYR A 170 21.96 0.26 -14.63
CA TYR A 170 23.13 0.21 -15.24
C TYR A 170 23.17 -0.24 -16.47
#